data_05cafc47b887c1cd72e93b8b7abdbf1e
#
_entry.id   05cafc47b887c1cd72e93b8b7abdbf1e
#
_cell.length_a   1.000
_cell.length_b   1.000
_cell.length_c   1.000
_cell.angle_alpha   90.00
_cell.angle_beta   90.00
_cell.angle_gamma   90.00
#
_symmetry.space_group_name_H-M   'P 1'
#
loop_
_entity.id
_entity.type
_entity.pdbx_description
1 polymer ?
#
loop_
_entity_poly.entity_id
_entity_poly.type
_entity_poly.pdbx_seq_one_letter_code
_entity_poly.pdbx_strand_id
1 'polypeptide(L)'
;MLTKKKRTILLVVIAAVALLVVLIPFLVMKISKAFTAQEQAVRTDWSFDTGKVVDQSAEWNVDITQANLGDGLNALQLVPQDIQSEGFTYYDLGVQQRLHQVIEELKSLDGVTWSASQPLTILNPYGTGSNGLYFYFETEVEAKINYTIHVPDREVPDYTAQAADISGEEYSKTHEFQMIGLVPGEINEVTMTVTGSWGNTRQVVHFTVEMPETKSGYATRLEVTQGSSDQEQTDGLFAMMRMNGYLGYGFFFDNDGILRYEMVLEGYGLDRLLFYGNEIITCVSSSKLARINGLGQVTQIYELGDYDLHHDIGFGAEGEVLALAEERGNETVEDRLLSIDLETGQVTEQINFSTLMEPYYETTREVGPSDAFFWQAGERDWIHLNSLVYLAEEDSVILSSRETSTIIKVTNLHDGPEIEWLLGDESVWQDTSYSEKCLTQEGDFVPQYGQHCVEYYADGEEDGVYYLSLYNNNYWSTNSRDVTLELEESVSTELYGSGGITSQVYVYRIDENEGTYSLQSSFDVPYSSIVSNGSLCEDSDHWVVNSGMAMVFGEYDEDGVLIRQYEYECTMQNYRTFKYDMDLWLWNE
;
A
#
# COMPACT_ATOMS: atom_id res chain seq x y z
N MET A 1 58.01 24.72 -58.24
CA MET A 1 56.60 25.12 -58.51
C MET A 1 55.66 23.91 -58.34
N LEU A 2 54.69 23.99 -57.46
CA LEU A 2 53.70 22.93 -57.32
C LEU A 2 52.84 22.86 -58.60
N THR A 3 52.60 21.64 -59.11
CA THR A 3 51.70 21.44 -60.24
C THR A 3 50.28 21.91 -59.92
N LYS A 4 49.50 22.33 -60.92
CA LYS A 4 48.11 22.83 -60.73
C LYS A 4 47.24 21.90 -59.89
N LYS A 5 47.39 20.59 -60.04
CA LYS A 5 46.71 19.55 -59.30
C LYS A 5 47.10 19.55 -57.79
N LYS A 6 48.38 19.76 -57.46
CA LYS A 6 48.86 19.86 -56.08
C LYS A 6 48.37 21.13 -55.35
N ARG A 7 48.23 22.25 -56.09
CA ARG A 7 47.66 23.51 -55.58
C ARG A 7 46.18 23.38 -55.28
N THR A 8 45.40 22.68 -56.10
CA THR A 8 43.99 22.45 -55.89
C THR A 8 43.77 21.55 -54.64
N ILE A 9 44.56 20.48 -54.52
CA ILE A 9 44.49 19.59 -53.33
C ILE A 9 44.86 20.39 -52.07
N LEU A 10 45.87 21.20 -52.09
CA LEU A 10 46.28 22.03 -50.96
C LEU A 10 45.19 23.04 -50.57
N LEU A 11 44.50 23.65 -51.49
CA LEU A 11 43.40 24.57 -51.23
C LEU A 11 42.20 23.86 -50.65
N VAL A 12 41.88 22.65 -51.13
CA VAL A 12 40.80 21.84 -50.60
C VAL A 12 41.10 21.38 -49.13
N VAL A 13 42.34 20.99 -48.87
CA VAL A 13 42.78 20.62 -47.51
C VAL A 13 42.73 21.83 -46.56
N ILE A 14 43.21 23.01 -47.03
CA ILE A 14 43.13 24.24 -46.23
C ILE A 14 41.67 24.61 -45.92
N ALA A 15 40.78 24.51 -46.91
CA ALA A 15 39.34 24.79 -46.70
C ALA A 15 38.69 23.80 -45.76
N ALA A 16 39.03 22.52 -45.87
CA ALA A 16 38.52 21.47 -44.94
C ALA A 16 39.02 21.67 -43.50
N VAL A 17 40.29 22.01 -43.30
CA VAL A 17 40.87 22.34 -42.00
C VAL A 17 40.23 23.61 -41.41
N ALA A 18 40.04 24.65 -42.24
CA ALA A 18 39.35 25.87 -41.78
C ALA A 18 37.90 25.60 -41.38
N LEU A 19 37.20 24.72 -42.09
CA LEU A 19 35.83 24.30 -41.74
C LEU A 19 35.82 23.52 -40.43
N LEU A 20 36.77 22.62 -40.21
CA LEU A 20 36.91 21.86 -38.95
C LEU A 20 37.26 22.77 -37.76
N VAL A 21 38.13 23.77 -37.97
CA VAL A 21 38.50 24.76 -36.93
C VAL A 21 37.29 25.60 -36.46
N VAL A 22 36.30 25.80 -37.32
CA VAL A 22 35.07 26.52 -36.98
C VAL A 22 34.00 25.58 -36.43
N LEU A 23 33.85 24.40 -37.03
CA LEU A 23 32.80 23.44 -36.63
C LEU A 23 33.09 22.76 -35.27
N ILE A 24 34.36 22.41 -34.98
CA ILE A 24 34.72 21.75 -33.73
C ILE A 24 34.42 22.65 -32.52
N PRO A 25 34.84 23.91 -32.43
CA PRO A 25 34.48 24.79 -31.31
C PRO A 25 32.97 25.01 -31.18
N PHE A 26 32.26 25.14 -32.31
CA PHE A 26 30.81 25.26 -32.30
C PHE A 26 30.11 23.99 -31.81
N LEU A 27 30.62 22.83 -32.23
CA LEU A 27 30.12 21.53 -31.73
C LEU A 27 30.44 21.33 -30.25
N VAL A 28 31.68 21.68 -29.84
CA VAL A 28 32.10 21.62 -28.41
C VAL A 28 31.26 22.59 -27.57
N MET A 29 30.98 23.79 -28.07
CA MET A 29 30.12 24.75 -27.37
C MET A 29 28.67 24.27 -27.27
N LYS A 30 28.11 23.64 -28.32
CA LYS A 30 26.78 22.99 -28.26
C LYS A 30 26.76 21.80 -27.30
N ILE A 31 27.80 20.96 -27.36
CA ILE A 31 27.94 19.82 -26.44
C ILE A 31 28.11 20.34 -25.01
N SER A 32 28.96 21.33 -24.76
CA SER A 32 29.12 21.94 -23.44
C SER A 32 27.80 22.51 -22.90
N LYS A 33 27.05 23.28 -23.70
CA LYS A 33 25.72 23.76 -23.33
C LYS A 33 24.73 22.62 -23.05
N ALA A 34 24.84 21.52 -23.81
CA ALA A 34 23.99 20.35 -23.60
C ALA A 34 24.30 19.57 -22.31
N PHE A 35 25.51 19.75 -21.77
CA PHE A 35 25.94 19.07 -20.52
C PHE A 35 26.07 20.00 -19.31
N THR A 36 25.75 21.29 -19.47
CA THR A 36 25.75 22.23 -18.33
C THR A 36 24.32 22.31 -17.77
N ALA A 37 24.13 21.89 -16.56
CA ALA A 37 22.88 22.05 -15.85
C ALA A 37 22.53 23.54 -15.69
N GLN A 38 21.26 23.87 -15.80
CA GLN A 38 20.75 25.20 -15.49
C GLN A 38 20.10 25.15 -14.08
N GLU A 39 20.67 25.90 -13.15
CA GLU A 39 20.06 26.11 -11.85
C GLU A 39 19.03 27.23 -11.95
N GLN A 40 17.83 26.98 -11.46
CA GLN A 40 16.72 27.92 -11.48
C GLN A 40 15.88 27.77 -10.22
N ALA A 41 15.31 28.88 -9.75
CA ALA A 41 14.20 28.81 -8.79
C ALA A 41 12.87 28.67 -9.54
N VAL A 42 11.88 28.08 -8.91
CA VAL A 42 10.50 28.12 -9.41
C VAL A 42 10.07 29.58 -9.47
N ARG A 43 9.42 29.96 -10.54
CA ARG A 43 8.88 31.31 -10.70
C ARG A 43 7.60 31.43 -9.90
N THR A 44 7.61 32.31 -8.90
CA THR A 44 6.43 32.64 -8.06
C THR A 44 5.82 33.98 -8.44
N ASP A 45 6.48 34.77 -9.31
CA ASP A 45 6.03 36.08 -9.78
C ASP A 45 5.09 36.01 -11.00
N TRP A 46 4.73 34.82 -11.42
CA TRP A 46 3.81 34.62 -12.54
C TRP A 46 2.38 34.38 -12.05
N SER A 47 1.44 34.91 -12.80
CA SER A 47 0.03 34.60 -12.65
C SER A 47 -0.56 34.27 -14.03
N PHE A 48 -1.47 33.37 -14.10
CA PHE A 48 -2.25 33.12 -15.30
C PHE A 48 -3.71 33.50 -15.06
N ASP A 49 -4.40 33.86 -16.13
CA ASP A 49 -5.81 34.22 -16.04
C ASP A 49 -6.64 32.96 -15.86
N THR A 50 -6.88 32.62 -14.59
CA THR A 50 -7.82 31.54 -14.23
C THR A 50 -9.26 31.87 -14.54
N GLY A 51 -9.58 33.13 -14.89
CA GLY A 51 -10.96 33.59 -15.07
C GLY A 51 -11.72 32.78 -16.10
N LYS A 52 -11.09 32.40 -17.22
CA LYS A 52 -11.73 31.53 -18.22
C LYS A 52 -12.01 30.13 -17.69
N VAL A 53 -11.07 29.56 -16.94
CA VAL A 53 -11.23 28.22 -16.32
C VAL A 53 -12.23 28.29 -15.20
N VAL A 54 -12.21 29.34 -14.39
CA VAL A 54 -13.18 29.58 -13.31
C VAL A 54 -14.59 29.74 -13.89
N ASP A 55 -14.77 30.47 -15.01
CA ASP A 55 -16.05 30.57 -15.68
C ASP A 55 -16.57 29.20 -16.17
N GLN A 56 -15.68 28.33 -16.66
CA GLN A 56 -16.01 26.97 -17.08
C GLN A 56 -16.17 26.03 -15.87
N SER A 57 -15.36 26.20 -14.83
CA SER A 57 -15.44 25.37 -13.62
C SER A 57 -16.77 25.54 -12.88
N ALA A 58 -17.45 26.66 -13.07
CA ALA A 58 -18.83 26.83 -12.61
C ALA A 58 -19.83 25.83 -13.27
N GLU A 59 -19.53 25.35 -14.48
CA GLU A 59 -20.28 24.26 -15.13
C GLU A 59 -19.95 22.88 -14.51
N TRP A 60 -18.75 22.72 -13.95
CA TRP A 60 -18.30 21.46 -13.32
C TRP A 60 -18.51 21.44 -11.80
N ASN A 61 -18.97 22.52 -11.21
CA ASN A 61 -19.21 22.62 -9.77
C ASN A 61 -17.95 22.37 -8.93
N VAL A 62 -16.80 22.90 -9.37
CA VAL A 62 -15.49 22.81 -8.70
C VAL A 62 -14.91 24.21 -8.47
N ASP A 63 -14.63 24.54 -7.23
CA ASP A 63 -13.93 25.78 -6.88
C ASP A 63 -12.41 25.61 -7.10
N ILE A 64 -11.80 26.58 -7.80
CA ILE A 64 -10.35 26.67 -8.01
C ILE A 64 -9.83 27.82 -7.15
N THR A 65 -8.99 27.50 -6.19
CA THR A 65 -8.39 28.48 -5.27
C THR A 65 -6.88 28.32 -5.24
N GLN A 66 -6.16 29.31 -4.70
CA GLN A 66 -4.74 29.16 -4.42
C GLN A 66 -4.56 28.37 -3.15
N ALA A 67 -3.71 27.34 -3.19
CA ALA A 67 -3.28 26.60 -2.00
C ALA A 67 -2.31 27.49 -1.18
N ASN A 68 -2.45 27.46 0.14
CA ASN A 68 -1.57 28.19 1.04
C ASN A 68 -0.35 27.31 1.40
N LEU A 69 0.68 27.35 0.55
CA LEU A 69 1.93 26.60 0.71
C LEU A 69 3.16 27.51 0.92
N GLY A 70 2.98 28.72 1.48
CA GLY A 70 4.01 29.74 1.58
C GLY A 70 4.25 30.46 0.25
N ASP A 71 5.34 31.26 0.21
CA ASP A 71 5.68 32.09 -0.97
C ASP A 71 6.60 31.38 -1.98
N GLY A 72 7.01 30.13 -1.68
CA GLY A 72 8.02 29.39 -2.46
C GLY A 72 7.48 28.66 -3.67
N LEU A 73 6.17 28.44 -3.77
CA LEU A 73 5.53 27.71 -4.86
C LEU A 73 4.10 28.22 -5.08
N ASN A 74 3.74 28.46 -6.35
CA ASN A 74 2.35 28.73 -6.72
C ASN A 74 1.62 27.41 -6.95
N ALA A 75 0.77 27.01 -6.04
CA ALA A 75 -0.05 25.82 -6.18
C ALA A 75 -1.55 26.16 -6.11
N LEU A 76 -2.34 25.37 -6.81
CA LEU A 76 -3.80 25.46 -6.78
C LEU A 76 -4.39 24.42 -5.81
N GLN A 77 -5.60 24.64 -5.42
CA GLN A 77 -6.45 23.69 -4.72
C GLN A 77 -7.80 23.60 -5.45
N LEU A 78 -8.25 22.37 -5.69
CA LEU A 78 -9.53 22.06 -6.33
C LEU A 78 -10.48 21.52 -5.26
N VAL A 79 -11.69 22.12 -5.16
CA VAL A 79 -12.70 21.71 -4.19
C VAL A 79 -14.05 21.57 -4.89
N PRO A 80 -14.58 20.36 -5.05
CA PRO A 80 -15.94 20.17 -5.54
C PRO A 80 -16.94 20.82 -4.57
N GLN A 81 -17.88 21.65 -5.07
CA GLN A 81 -18.79 22.40 -4.22
C GLN A 81 -19.80 21.49 -3.49
N ASP A 82 -20.12 20.35 -4.06
CA ASP A 82 -21.04 19.36 -3.51
C ASP A 82 -20.38 18.37 -2.54
N ILE A 83 -19.06 18.36 -2.40
CA ILE A 83 -18.34 17.42 -1.50
C ILE A 83 -18.72 17.58 -0.01
N GLN A 84 -19.24 18.74 0.37
CA GLN A 84 -19.73 19.00 1.73
C GLN A 84 -21.21 18.61 1.93
N SER A 85 -21.88 18.18 0.85
CA SER A 85 -23.27 17.75 0.88
C SER A 85 -23.36 16.28 1.30
N GLU A 86 -24.43 15.92 1.99
CA GLU A 86 -24.70 14.55 2.37
C GLU A 86 -24.76 13.64 1.12
N GLY A 87 -24.01 12.53 1.14
CA GLY A 87 -23.95 11.54 0.07
C GLY A 87 -22.90 11.80 -1.03
N PHE A 88 -22.07 12.86 -0.92
CA PHE A 88 -20.97 13.11 -1.83
C PHE A 88 -19.63 12.95 -1.12
N THR A 89 -18.72 12.17 -1.74
CA THR A 89 -17.36 11.94 -1.25
C THR A 89 -16.37 12.04 -2.40
N TYR A 90 -15.08 12.07 -2.11
CA TYR A 90 -14.04 11.98 -3.14
C TYR A 90 -14.00 10.59 -3.80
N TYR A 91 -14.55 9.55 -3.15
CA TYR A 91 -14.70 8.20 -3.69
C TYR A 91 -16.03 8.06 -4.46
N ASP A 92 -16.22 8.96 -5.42
CA ASP A 92 -17.32 9.01 -6.38
C ASP A 92 -16.75 9.29 -7.77
N LEU A 93 -17.01 8.41 -8.74
CA LEU A 93 -16.44 8.52 -10.10
C LEU A 93 -16.86 9.80 -10.82
N GLY A 94 -18.05 10.33 -10.54
CA GLY A 94 -18.50 11.59 -11.11
C GLY A 94 -17.73 12.78 -10.54
N VAL A 95 -17.41 12.77 -9.24
CA VAL A 95 -16.53 13.76 -8.61
C VAL A 95 -15.12 13.69 -9.20
N GLN A 96 -14.55 12.50 -9.31
CA GLN A 96 -13.22 12.28 -9.87
C GLN A 96 -13.13 12.74 -11.33
N GLN A 97 -14.13 12.46 -12.13
CA GLN A 97 -14.20 12.86 -13.53
C GLN A 97 -14.26 14.39 -13.68
N ARG A 98 -15.03 15.09 -12.82
CA ARG A 98 -15.07 16.56 -12.82
C ARG A 98 -13.71 17.18 -12.46
N LEU A 99 -13.04 16.66 -11.44
CA LEU A 99 -11.70 17.10 -11.05
C LEU A 99 -10.70 16.89 -12.19
N HIS A 100 -10.74 15.73 -12.84
CA HIS A 100 -9.89 15.43 -13.98
C HIS A 100 -10.14 16.40 -15.16
N GLN A 101 -11.39 16.70 -15.48
CA GLN A 101 -11.73 17.67 -16.51
C GLN A 101 -11.14 19.06 -16.23
N VAL A 102 -11.22 19.54 -14.99
CA VAL A 102 -10.60 20.81 -14.58
C VAL A 102 -9.10 20.79 -14.77
N ILE A 103 -8.42 19.70 -14.42
CA ILE A 103 -6.97 19.55 -14.60
C ILE A 103 -6.60 19.61 -16.09
N GLU A 104 -7.32 18.91 -16.96
CA GLU A 104 -7.08 18.92 -18.41
C GLU A 104 -7.24 20.32 -19.02
N GLU A 105 -8.25 21.10 -18.55
CA GLU A 105 -8.40 22.49 -18.98
C GLU A 105 -7.25 23.38 -18.47
N LEU A 106 -6.78 23.18 -17.25
CA LEU A 106 -5.64 23.91 -16.70
C LEU A 106 -4.36 23.58 -17.48
N LYS A 107 -4.14 22.34 -17.88
CA LYS A 107 -3.00 21.93 -18.74
C LYS A 107 -3.04 22.61 -20.09
N SER A 108 -4.23 22.88 -20.64
CA SER A 108 -4.49 23.38 -21.98
C SER A 108 -4.65 24.91 -22.07
N LEU A 109 -4.33 25.67 -21.01
CA LEU A 109 -4.52 27.13 -20.96
C LEU A 109 -3.78 27.88 -22.08
N ASP A 110 -4.53 28.67 -22.86
CA ASP A 110 -4.00 29.50 -23.94
C ASP A 110 -2.96 30.51 -23.44
N GLY A 111 -1.76 30.49 -24.06
CA GLY A 111 -0.67 31.42 -23.77
C GLY A 111 0.14 31.10 -22.54
N VAL A 112 -0.10 29.99 -21.89
CA VAL A 112 0.72 29.43 -20.79
C VAL A 112 1.63 28.35 -21.36
N THR A 113 2.89 28.38 -20.97
CA THR A 113 3.84 27.30 -21.25
C THR A 113 4.29 26.72 -19.92
N TRP A 114 3.88 25.51 -19.64
CA TRP A 114 4.31 24.79 -18.46
C TRP A 114 5.74 24.29 -18.63
N SER A 115 6.59 24.54 -17.67
CA SER A 115 8.01 24.13 -17.69
C SER A 115 8.45 23.75 -16.27
N ALA A 116 9.57 23.06 -16.11
CA ALA A 116 10.06 22.67 -14.82
C ALA A 116 10.25 23.85 -13.82
N SER A 117 10.55 25.06 -14.31
CA SER A 117 10.62 26.28 -13.48
C SER A 117 9.29 27.04 -13.36
N GLN A 118 8.28 26.63 -14.08
CA GLN A 118 6.91 27.18 -14.05
C GLN A 118 5.91 26.02 -14.25
N PRO A 119 5.84 25.07 -13.31
CA PRO A 119 4.95 23.93 -13.42
C PRO A 119 3.49 24.31 -13.10
N LEU A 120 2.53 23.56 -13.62
CA LEU A 120 1.20 23.47 -13.02
C LEU A 120 1.32 22.62 -11.77
N THR A 121 0.97 23.17 -10.63
CA THR A 121 1.00 22.47 -9.35
C THR A 121 -0.36 22.55 -8.65
N ILE A 122 -0.82 21.41 -8.10
CA ILE A 122 -2.10 21.29 -7.42
C ILE A 122 -1.91 20.46 -6.15
N LEU A 123 -2.35 20.98 -5.02
CA LEU A 123 -2.34 20.24 -3.76
C LEU A 123 -3.46 19.20 -3.75
N ASN A 124 -3.10 17.93 -3.66
CA ASN A 124 -4.05 16.79 -3.57
C ASN A 124 -5.22 16.90 -4.55
N PRO A 125 -4.97 16.86 -5.87
CA PRO A 125 -5.94 17.23 -6.89
C PRO A 125 -7.24 16.43 -6.85
N TYR A 126 -7.17 15.18 -6.40
CA TYR A 126 -8.30 14.25 -6.36
C TYR A 126 -8.87 14.01 -4.95
N GLY A 127 -8.30 14.67 -3.94
CA GLY A 127 -8.81 14.65 -2.57
C GLY A 127 -8.56 13.35 -1.78
N THR A 128 -7.87 12.38 -2.35
CA THR A 128 -7.54 11.08 -1.75
C THR A 128 -6.25 11.09 -0.95
N GLY A 129 -5.51 12.18 -0.96
CA GLY A 129 -4.31 12.41 -0.14
C GLY A 129 -4.40 13.68 0.68
N SER A 130 -3.39 13.94 1.53
CA SER A 130 -3.29 15.19 2.29
C SER A 130 -1.99 15.95 2.05
N ASN A 131 -0.90 15.28 1.73
CA ASN A 131 0.42 15.86 1.53
C ASN A 131 1.06 15.53 0.17
N GLY A 132 0.28 15.06 -0.79
CA GLY A 132 0.72 14.87 -2.17
C GLY A 132 0.62 16.17 -2.96
N LEU A 133 1.61 16.44 -3.81
CA LEU A 133 1.64 17.62 -4.66
C LEU A 133 1.76 17.21 -6.13
N TYR A 134 0.72 17.48 -6.89
CA TYR A 134 0.66 17.21 -8.32
C TYR A 134 1.53 18.18 -9.10
N PHE A 135 2.25 17.66 -10.08
CA PHE A 135 3.06 18.42 -11.05
C PHE A 135 2.68 18.05 -12.48
N TYR A 136 2.56 19.07 -13.32
CA TYR A 136 2.54 18.94 -14.78
C TYR A 136 3.42 20.00 -15.42
N PHE A 137 4.31 19.57 -16.32
CA PHE A 137 5.14 20.45 -17.14
C PHE A 137 5.76 19.70 -18.33
N GLU A 138 6.33 20.47 -19.27
CA GLU A 138 7.03 19.93 -20.43
C GLU A 138 8.52 20.27 -20.41
N THR A 139 9.33 19.41 -21.01
CA THR A 139 10.77 19.58 -21.22
C THR A 139 11.10 19.58 -22.71
N GLU A 140 12.22 20.25 -23.10
CA GLU A 140 12.65 20.30 -24.51
C GLU A 140 13.09 18.93 -25.03
N VAL A 141 13.58 18.07 -24.15
CA VAL A 141 14.14 16.74 -24.47
C VAL A 141 13.51 15.71 -23.54
N GLU A 142 13.55 14.46 -23.97
CA GLU A 142 13.18 13.33 -23.10
C GLU A 142 14.05 13.33 -21.84
N ALA A 143 13.42 13.28 -20.69
CA ALA A 143 14.07 13.35 -19.38
C ALA A 143 13.28 12.53 -18.33
N LYS A 144 13.96 12.17 -17.27
CA LYS A 144 13.36 11.70 -16.01
C LYS A 144 13.53 12.75 -14.92
N ILE A 145 12.66 12.70 -13.95
CA ILE A 145 12.60 13.68 -12.87
C ILE A 145 12.98 12.99 -11.56
N ASN A 146 14.01 13.50 -10.91
CA ASN A 146 14.36 13.12 -9.55
C ASN A 146 14.15 14.33 -8.65
N TYR A 147 13.81 14.08 -7.38
CA TYR A 147 13.70 15.16 -6.41
C TYR A 147 14.26 14.73 -5.06
N THR A 148 14.76 15.72 -4.32
CA THR A 148 15.20 15.58 -2.93
C THR A 148 14.47 16.61 -2.09
N ILE A 149 13.94 16.19 -0.97
CA ILE A 149 13.22 17.01 0.01
C ILE A 149 14.06 17.09 1.28
N HIS A 150 14.40 18.29 1.69
CA HIS A 150 15.11 18.60 2.92
C HIS A 150 14.20 19.40 3.87
N VAL A 151 14.18 19.05 5.16
CA VAL A 151 13.44 19.78 6.20
C VAL A 151 14.47 20.53 7.06
N PRO A 152 14.58 21.88 6.93
CA PRO A 152 15.56 22.65 7.69
C PRO A 152 15.32 22.60 9.19
N ASP A 153 16.40 22.68 9.95
CA ASP A 153 16.41 22.77 11.42
C ASP A 153 15.76 21.58 12.16
N ARG A 154 15.61 20.44 11.48
CA ARG A 154 15.08 19.20 12.03
C ARG A 154 16.04 18.03 11.80
N GLU A 155 16.05 17.09 12.74
CA GLU A 155 16.71 15.80 12.56
C GLU A 155 15.82 14.86 11.73
N VAL A 156 15.47 15.31 10.49
CA VAL A 156 14.71 14.54 9.51
C VAL A 156 15.66 14.27 8.35
N PRO A 157 15.92 13.01 8.00
CA PRO A 157 16.74 12.67 6.84
C PRO A 157 16.14 13.20 5.54
N ASP A 158 17.01 13.54 4.61
CA ASP A 158 16.59 13.92 3.26
C ASP A 158 15.85 12.76 2.60
N TYR A 159 14.73 13.08 1.96
CA TYR A 159 13.98 12.11 1.17
C TYR A 159 14.26 12.31 -0.31
N THR A 160 14.71 11.26 -0.99
CA THR A 160 15.01 11.31 -2.43
C THR A 160 14.20 10.24 -3.16
N ALA A 161 13.56 10.63 -4.26
CA ALA A 161 12.80 9.72 -5.11
C ALA A 161 12.90 10.13 -6.59
N GLN A 162 12.69 9.16 -7.49
CA GLN A 162 12.40 9.42 -8.91
C GLN A 162 10.87 9.46 -9.05
N ALA A 163 10.37 10.52 -9.68
CA ALA A 163 8.94 10.69 -9.88
C ALA A 163 8.36 9.56 -10.76
N ALA A 164 7.27 8.94 -10.31
CA ALA A 164 6.46 8.03 -11.12
C ALA A 164 5.60 8.86 -12.10
N ASP A 165 6.02 8.95 -13.35
CA ASP A 165 5.24 9.60 -14.39
C ASP A 165 4.03 8.73 -14.75
N ILE A 166 2.83 9.33 -14.83
CA ILE A 166 1.59 8.59 -15.12
C ILE A 166 1.62 7.88 -16.47
N SER A 167 2.49 8.29 -17.37
CA SER A 167 2.71 7.60 -18.66
C SER A 167 3.38 6.22 -18.50
N GLY A 168 4.04 5.95 -17.38
CA GLY A 168 4.83 4.75 -17.14
C GLY A 168 6.17 4.73 -17.92
N GLU A 169 6.54 5.84 -18.58
CA GLU A 169 7.78 5.94 -19.36
C GLU A 169 8.90 6.50 -18.47
N GLU A 170 10.04 5.82 -18.40
CA GLU A 170 11.21 6.31 -17.62
C GLU A 170 11.69 7.69 -18.12
N TYR A 171 11.63 7.94 -19.42
CA TYR A 171 12.02 9.21 -20.03
C TYR A 171 10.89 9.75 -20.89
N SER A 172 10.39 10.93 -20.57
CA SER A 172 9.34 11.62 -21.31
C SER A 172 9.69 13.08 -21.55
N LYS A 173 8.94 13.75 -22.44
CA LYS A 173 8.94 15.21 -22.59
C LYS A 173 7.81 15.87 -21.83
N THR A 174 6.75 15.13 -21.59
CA THR A 174 5.61 15.56 -20.79
C THR A 174 5.70 14.86 -19.45
N HIS A 175 5.70 15.61 -18.39
CA HIS A 175 5.82 15.09 -17.02
C HIS A 175 4.54 15.37 -16.26
N GLU A 176 3.92 14.29 -15.77
CA GLU A 176 2.70 14.34 -14.96
C GLU A 176 2.82 13.31 -13.83
N PHE A 177 2.99 13.79 -12.59
CA PHE A 177 3.22 12.93 -11.44
C PHE A 177 2.76 13.58 -10.15
N GLN A 178 2.65 12.80 -9.10
CA GLN A 178 2.48 13.26 -7.73
C GLN A 178 3.82 13.19 -6.99
N MET A 179 4.28 14.33 -6.47
CA MET A 179 5.41 14.36 -5.55
C MET A 179 4.92 14.00 -4.16
N ILE A 180 5.53 13.00 -3.55
CA ILE A 180 5.33 12.59 -2.17
C ILE A 180 6.58 12.84 -1.34
N GLY A 181 6.52 12.58 -0.03
CA GLY A 181 7.66 12.74 0.87
C GLY A 181 7.71 14.09 1.57
N LEU A 182 6.84 15.04 1.16
CA LEU A 182 6.68 16.33 1.83
C LEU A 182 6.13 16.11 3.26
N VAL A 183 6.86 16.58 4.26
CA VAL A 183 6.50 16.38 5.67
C VAL A 183 5.42 17.39 6.08
N PRO A 184 4.25 16.93 6.53
CA PRO A 184 3.17 17.82 6.97
C PRO A 184 3.57 18.69 8.16
N GLY A 185 3.08 19.93 8.19
CA GLY A 185 3.36 20.90 9.25
C GLY A 185 4.77 21.52 9.20
N GLU A 186 5.59 21.16 8.20
CA GLU A 186 6.98 21.62 8.10
C GLU A 186 7.23 22.43 6.82
N ILE A 187 8.34 23.20 6.85
CA ILE A 187 8.89 23.82 5.65
C ILE A 187 9.76 22.77 4.95
N ASN A 188 9.43 22.45 3.73
CA ASN A 188 10.16 21.49 2.88
C ASN A 188 10.94 22.25 1.82
N GLU A 189 12.25 22.10 1.79
CA GLU A 189 13.13 22.62 0.72
C GLU A 189 13.32 21.54 -0.34
N VAL A 190 12.82 21.80 -1.54
CA VAL A 190 12.81 20.81 -2.64
C VAL A 190 13.85 21.17 -3.68
N THR A 191 14.66 20.19 -4.04
CA THR A 191 15.55 20.21 -5.20
C THR A 191 15.07 19.21 -6.22
N MET A 192 14.51 19.68 -7.33
CA MET A 192 14.04 18.85 -8.44
C MET A 192 15.08 18.86 -9.57
N THR A 193 15.46 17.68 -10.05
CA THR A 193 16.51 17.50 -11.07
C THR A 193 15.91 16.87 -12.32
N VAL A 194 16.06 17.57 -13.46
CA VAL A 194 15.70 17.08 -14.78
C VAL A 194 16.91 16.39 -15.40
N THR A 195 16.86 15.09 -15.60
CA THR A 195 17.95 14.27 -16.12
C THR A 195 17.59 13.72 -17.49
N GLY A 196 18.38 14.08 -18.52
CA GLY A 196 18.18 13.58 -19.89
C GLY A 196 18.53 12.09 -20.02
N SER A 197 18.05 11.44 -21.07
CA SER A 197 18.24 10.00 -21.36
C SER A 197 19.72 9.55 -21.48
N TRP A 198 20.67 10.48 -21.51
CA TRP A 198 22.11 10.19 -21.48
C TRP A 198 22.72 10.33 -20.08
N GLY A 199 21.89 10.40 -19.03
CA GLY A 199 22.31 10.55 -17.64
C GLY A 199 22.87 11.92 -17.28
N ASN A 200 22.73 12.92 -18.13
CA ASN A 200 23.21 14.28 -17.88
C ASN A 200 22.12 15.15 -17.26
N THR A 201 22.44 15.83 -16.17
CA THR A 201 21.57 16.83 -15.58
C THR A 201 21.37 17.99 -16.55
N ARG A 202 20.12 18.30 -16.87
CA ARG A 202 19.71 19.37 -17.81
C ARG A 202 19.32 20.63 -17.06
N GLN A 203 18.58 20.44 -15.96
CA GLN A 203 18.07 21.55 -15.16
C GLN A 203 17.98 21.09 -13.70
N VAL A 204 18.25 22.01 -12.79
CA VAL A 204 17.97 21.86 -11.34
C VAL A 204 17.04 22.98 -10.95
N VAL A 205 15.96 22.65 -10.29
CA VAL A 205 14.92 23.59 -9.87
C VAL A 205 14.78 23.53 -8.35
N HIS A 206 14.78 24.69 -7.70
CA HIS A 206 14.65 24.82 -6.24
C HIS A 206 13.38 25.56 -5.88
N PHE A 207 12.68 25.09 -4.87
CA PHE A 207 11.52 25.77 -4.30
C PHE A 207 11.30 25.32 -2.85
N THR A 208 10.46 26.04 -2.13
CA THR A 208 10.05 25.69 -0.77
C THR A 208 8.54 25.45 -0.72
N VAL A 209 8.13 24.55 0.16
CA VAL A 209 6.72 24.21 0.38
C VAL A 209 6.46 24.21 1.89
N GLU A 210 5.57 25.06 2.36
CA GLU A 210 5.05 25.01 3.72
C GLU A 210 3.83 24.07 3.72
N MET A 211 4.06 22.79 4.08
CA MET A 211 2.97 21.82 4.06
C MET A 211 1.98 22.07 5.21
N PRO A 212 0.67 22.00 4.95
CA PRO A 212 -0.33 21.95 6.01
C PRO A 212 -0.11 20.75 6.94
N GLU A 213 -0.67 20.84 8.16
CA GLU A 213 -0.76 19.70 9.08
C GLU A 213 -1.53 18.53 8.42
N THR A 214 -1.32 17.32 8.95
CA THR A 214 -2.07 16.13 8.52
C THR A 214 -3.59 16.33 8.67
N LYS A 215 -4.39 15.77 7.78
CA LYS A 215 -5.85 15.77 7.94
C LYS A 215 -6.31 14.86 9.06
N SER A 216 -5.57 13.79 9.34
CA SER A 216 -5.85 12.88 10.44
C SER A 216 -5.60 13.48 11.82
N GLY A 217 -4.69 14.44 11.94
CA GLY A 217 -4.18 14.95 13.21
C GLY A 217 -3.24 13.98 13.93
N TYR A 218 -2.79 12.91 13.27
CA TYR A 218 -1.80 11.99 13.82
C TYR A 218 -0.36 12.52 13.66
N ALA A 219 0.56 11.92 14.44
CA ALA A 219 1.97 12.27 14.41
C ALA A 219 2.60 12.01 13.03
N THR A 220 3.47 12.92 12.61
CA THR A 220 4.25 12.82 11.37
C THR A 220 5.57 12.10 11.55
N ARG A 221 5.89 11.74 12.80
CA ARG A 221 7.10 11.01 13.17
C ARG A 221 6.78 9.99 14.26
N LEU A 222 7.25 8.76 14.07
CA LEU A 222 7.17 7.68 15.04
C LEU A 222 8.38 7.69 15.98
N GLU A 223 8.23 7.10 17.17
CA GLU A 223 9.37 6.77 18.02
C GLU A 223 10.08 5.54 17.48
N VAL A 224 11.39 5.61 17.31
CA VAL A 224 12.20 4.57 16.66
C VAL A 224 13.19 3.99 17.67
N THR A 225 13.21 2.65 17.77
CA THR A 225 14.18 1.91 18.58
C THR A 225 15.02 1.00 17.69
N GLN A 226 16.35 1.12 17.79
CA GLN A 226 17.27 0.23 17.08
C GLN A 226 17.27 -1.15 17.74
N GLY A 227 17.13 -2.20 16.92
CA GLY A 227 17.26 -3.59 17.34
C GLY A 227 18.71 -4.05 17.51
N SER A 228 18.90 -5.35 17.61
CA SER A 228 20.20 -5.98 17.80
C SER A 228 20.78 -6.64 16.54
N SER A 229 20.03 -6.67 15.45
CA SER A 229 20.55 -7.11 14.15
C SER A 229 21.51 -6.07 13.56
N ASP A 230 22.55 -6.55 12.87
CA ASP A 230 23.51 -5.73 12.12
C ASP A 230 23.09 -5.54 10.64
N GLN A 231 21.94 -6.11 10.24
CA GLN A 231 21.41 -5.98 8.88
C GLN A 231 20.84 -4.59 8.63
N GLU A 232 20.89 -4.14 7.37
CA GLU A 232 20.22 -2.91 6.93
C GLU A 232 18.75 -3.22 6.60
N GLN A 233 17.86 -2.28 6.81
CA GLN A 233 16.45 -2.44 6.42
C GLN A 233 16.30 -2.50 4.90
N THR A 234 15.26 -3.17 4.45
CA THR A 234 14.83 -3.14 3.04
C THR A 234 14.36 -1.74 2.63
N ASP A 235 14.32 -1.45 1.34
CA ASP A 235 13.70 -0.23 0.82
C ASP A 235 12.17 -0.32 0.90
N GLY A 236 11.46 0.78 0.64
CA GLY A 236 10.01 0.86 0.67
C GLY A 236 9.42 1.69 1.81
N LEU A 237 8.09 1.74 1.88
CA LEU A 237 7.34 2.44 2.92
C LEU A 237 6.49 1.46 3.73
N PHE A 238 6.49 1.63 5.05
CA PHE A 238 5.57 0.95 5.94
C PHE A 238 4.17 1.56 5.80
N ALA A 239 3.22 0.75 5.38
CA ALA A 239 1.82 1.13 5.22
C ALA A 239 0.99 0.63 6.40
N MET A 240 0.25 1.54 7.04
CA MET A 240 -0.70 1.22 8.09
C MET A 240 -1.98 2.05 7.93
N MET A 241 -3.11 1.48 8.30
CA MET A 241 -4.42 2.12 8.16
C MET A 241 -5.03 2.42 9.52
N ARG A 242 -5.72 3.56 9.63
CA ARG A 242 -6.34 3.97 10.89
C ARG A 242 -7.58 4.82 10.69
N MET A 243 -8.37 4.89 11.74
CA MET A 243 -9.55 5.75 11.76
C MET A 243 -9.36 6.94 12.71
N ASN A 244 -9.88 8.10 12.30
CA ASN A 244 -10.13 9.23 13.17
C ASN A 244 -11.56 9.74 12.93
N GLY A 245 -12.42 9.54 13.90
CA GLY A 245 -13.85 9.80 13.74
C GLY A 245 -14.50 8.81 12.75
N TYR A 246 -15.03 9.32 11.66
CA TYR A 246 -15.70 8.52 10.62
C TYR A 246 -14.82 8.28 9.38
N LEU A 247 -13.69 8.97 9.28
CA LEU A 247 -12.78 8.82 8.15
C LEU A 247 -11.66 7.83 8.48
N GLY A 248 -11.28 7.05 7.47
CA GLY A 248 -10.08 6.24 7.49
C GLY A 248 -8.89 7.00 6.91
N TYR A 249 -7.70 6.59 7.28
CA TYR A 249 -6.44 7.14 6.80
C TYR A 249 -5.43 6.03 6.57
N GLY A 250 -4.71 6.12 5.46
CA GLY A 250 -3.53 5.32 5.18
C GLY A 250 -2.27 6.16 5.43
N PHE A 251 -1.36 5.63 6.22
CA PHE A 251 -0.08 6.27 6.55
C PHE A 251 1.06 5.48 5.96
N PHE A 252 1.99 6.19 5.31
CA PHE A 252 3.15 5.61 4.68
C PHE A 252 4.40 6.23 5.31
N PHE A 253 5.08 5.44 6.15
CA PHE A 253 6.28 5.86 6.88
C PHE A 253 7.54 5.27 6.24
N ASP A 254 8.60 6.06 6.18
CA ASP A 254 9.91 5.57 5.76
C ASP A 254 10.67 4.84 6.88
N ASN A 255 11.87 4.37 6.57
CA ASN A 255 12.75 3.66 7.51
C ASN A 255 13.21 4.50 8.72
N ASP A 256 13.05 5.81 8.67
CA ASP A 256 13.33 6.72 9.80
C ASP A 256 12.07 7.08 10.59
N GLY A 257 10.94 6.44 10.27
CA GLY A 257 9.65 6.65 10.92
C GLY A 257 9.03 8.00 10.58
N ILE A 258 9.38 8.59 9.43
CA ILE A 258 8.84 9.86 8.96
C ILE A 258 7.68 9.60 8.01
N LEU A 259 6.56 10.29 8.22
CA LEU A 259 5.39 10.21 7.34
C LEU A 259 5.70 10.85 5.99
N ARG A 260 5.71 10.05 4.93
CA ARG A 260 5.98 10.48 3.56
C ARG A 260 4.72 10.66 2.72
N TYR A 261 3.66 9.93 3.05
CA TYR A 261 2.36 10.09 2.38
C TYR A 261 1.21 9.74 3.34
N GLU A 262 0.14 10.53 3.28
CA GLU A 262 -1.13 10.26 3.98
C GLU A 262 -2.25 10.15 2.96
N MET A 263 -2.90 8.99 2.89
CA MET A 263 -4.16 8.79 2.18
C MET A 263 -5.34 9.18 3.07
N VAL A 264 -6.40 9.71 2.45
CA VAL A 264 -7.67 9.98 3.12
C VAL A 264 -8.72 9.06 2.51
N LEU A 265 -9.30 8.19 3.32
CA LEU A 265 -10.30 7.20 2.92
C LEU A 265 -11.71 7.69 3.27
N GLU A 266 -12.73 7.09 2.64
CA GLU A 266 -14.14 7.40 2.90
C GLU A 266 -14.60 6.93 4.29
N GLY A 267 -14.07 5.79 4.74
CA GLY A 267 -14.40 5.16 6.01
C GLY A 267 -13.34 4.18 6.46
N TYR A 268 -13.74 3.13 7.16
CA TYR A 268 -12.85 2.04 7.53
C TYR A 268 -12.26 1.40 6.28
N GLY A 269 -10.94 1.32 6.22
CA GLY A 269 -10.19 0.65 5.17
C GLY A 269 -9.35 -0.48 5.74
N LEU A 270 -9.04 -1.46 4.92
CA LEU A 270 -8.17 -2.58 5.24
C LEU A 270 -6.72 -2.23 4.95
N ASP A 271 -5.80 -2.86 5.67
CA ASP A 271 -4.37 -2.53 5.66
C ASP A 271 -3.62 -3.10 4.44
N ARG A 272 -4.28 -3.92 3.60
CA ARG A 272 -3.64 -4.52 2.42
C ARG A 272 -3.85 -3.66 1.18
N LEU A 273 -2.76 -3.43 0.44
CA LEU A 273 -2.76 -2.87 -0.91
C LEU A 273 -2.50 -3.99 -1.92
N LEU A 274 -3.25 -3.98 -3.02
CA LEU A 274 -3.01 -4.87 -4.16
C LEU A 274 -2.53 -4.03 -5.34
N PHE A 275 -1.34 -4.30 -5.85
CA PHE A 275 -0.79 -3.58 -7.00
C PHE A 275 -1.32 -4.18 -8.30
N TYR A 276 -1.97 -3.35 -9.12
CA TYR A 276 -2.59 -3.74 -10.38
C TYR A 276 -2.13 -2.81 -11.52
N GLY A 277 -1.03 -3.18 -12.16
CA GLY A 277 -0.32 -2.28 -13.08
C GLY A 277 0.20 -1.06 -12.33
N ASN A 278 -0.09 0.14 -12.83
CA ASN A 278 0.31 1.41 -12.19
C ASN A 278 -0.74 1.94 -11.21
N GLU A 279 -1.61 1.09 -10.70
CA GLU A 279 -2.67 1.44 -9.77
C GLU A 279 -2.63 0.51 -8.56
N ILE A 280 -3.20 0.97 -7.47
CA ILE A 280 -3.51 0.10 -6.33
C ILE A 280 -5.00 -0.20 -6.27
N ILE A 281 -5.34 -1.37 -5.72
CA ILE A 281 -6.69 -1.70 -5.28
C ILE A 281 -6.65 -1.81 -3.76
N THR A 282 -7.54 -1.12 -3.08
CA THR A 282 -7.65 -1.16 -1.62
C THR A 282 -9.07 -0.90 -1.17
N CYS A 283 -9.38 -1.30 0.05
CA CYS A 283 -10.64 -0.95 0.70
C CYS A 283 -10.62 0.52 1.13
N VAL A 284 -11.65 1.25 0.74
CA VAL A 284 -11.80 2.67 1.08
C VAL A 284 -12.94 2.91 2.06
N SER A 285 -13.78 1.92 2.24
CA SER A 285 -14.79 1.81 3.30
C SER A 285 -15.17 0.33 3.48
N SER A 286 -15.96 0.00 4.49
CA SER A 286 -16.43 -1.38 4.69
C SER A 286 -17.22 -1.95 3.50
N SER A 287 -17.78 -1.10 2.63
CA SER A 287 -18.63 -1.53 1.53
C SER A 287 -18.07 -1.24 0.14
N LYS A 288 -16.82 -0.75 0.05
CA LYS A 288 -16.22 -0.33 -1.23
C LYS A 288 -14.75 -0.66 -1.33
N LEU A 289 -14.34 -1.17 -2.50
CA LEU A 289 -12.95 -1.10 -2.95
C LEU A 289 -12.81 -0.01 -4.01
N ALA A 290 -11.63 0.56 -4.13
CA ALA A 290 -11.29 1.51 -5.19
C ALA A 290 -9.97 1.14 -5.87
N ARG A 291 -9.87 1.45 -7.17
CA ARG A 291 -8.60 1.53 -7.89
C ARG A 291 -8.14 2.98 -7.89
N ILE A 292 -6.88 3.18 -7.57
CA ILE A 292 -6.28 4.51 -7.40
C ILE A 292 -4.95 4.55 -8.13
N ASN A 293 -4.78 5.50 -9.06
CA ASN A 293 -3.52 5.68 -9.78
C ASN A 293 -2.51 6.52 -8.98
N GLY A 294 -1.28 6.64 -9.50
CA GLY A 294 -0.19 7.37 -8.85
C GLY A 294 -0.41 8.88 -8.67
N LEU A 295 -1.45 9.46 -9.29
CA LEU A 295 -1.87 10.85 -9.06
C LEU A 295 -2.86 10.98 -7.88
N GLY A 296 -3.27 9.88 -7.28
CA GLY A 296 -4.34 9.82 -6.29
C GLY A 296 -5.75 9.84 -6.90
N GLN A 297 -5.89 9.72 -8.23
CA GLN A 297 -7.18 9.66 -8.90
C GLN A 297 -7.82 8.29 -8.69
N VAL A 298 -9.07 8.27 -8.25
CA VAL A 298 -9.90 7.06 -8.25
C VAL A 298 -10.38 6.78 -9.67
N THR A 299 -9.91 5.68 -10.23
CA THR A 299 -10.22 5.28 -11.62
C THR A 299 -11.39 4.30 -11.70
N GLN A 300 -11.62 3.53 -10.64
CA GLN A 300 -12.73 2.58 -10.53
C GLN A 300 -13.17 2.42 -9.07
N ILE A 301 -14.45 2.11 -8.89
CA ILE A 301 -15.06 1.77 -7.60
C ILE A 301 -15.83 0.47 -7.76
N TYR A 302 -15.68 -0.41 -6.77
CA TYR A 302 -16.40 -1.67 -6.65
C TYR A 302 -17.28 -1.60 -5.40
N GLU A 303 -18.59 -1.50 -5.60
CA GLU A 303 -19.56 -1.49 -4.51
C GLU A 303 -20.02 -2.92 -4.21
N LEU A 304 -20.01 -3.31 -2.94
CA LEU A 304 -20.23 -4.68 -2.52
C LEU A 304 -21.70 -5.03 -2.23
N GLY A 305 -22.63 -4.11 -2.55
CA GLY A 305 -24.07 -4.36 -2.41
C GLY A 305 -24.46 -4.58 -0.94
N ASP A 306 -24.94 -5.77 -0.60
CA ASP A 306 -25.43 -6.08 0.73
C ASP A 306 -24.33 -6.60 1.69
N TYR A 307 -23.06 -6.56 1.29
CA TYR A 307 -21.94 -7.05 2.08
C TYR A 307 -21.10 -5.91 2.68
N ASP A 308 -20.51 -6.18 3.83
CA ASP A 308 -19.44 -5.39 4.43
C ASP A 308 -18.15 -6.21 4.47
N LEU A 309 -17.05 -5.57 4.06
CA LEU A 309 -15.70 -6.14 4.09
C LEU A 309 -15.17 -6.19 5.52
N HIS A 310 -14.38 -7.21 5.77
CA HIS A 310 -13.57 -7.29 6.98
C HIS A 310 -12.23 -7.98 6.70
N HIS A 311 -11.23 -7.65 7.47
CA HIS A 311 -9.94 -8.32 7.65
C HIS A 311 -9.03 -8.41 6.43
N ASP A 312 -9.45 -8.96 5.27
CA ASP A 312 -8.50 -9.19 4.17
C ASP A 312 -9.12 -9.16 2.77
N ILE A 313 -8.27 -8.78 1.81
CA ILE A 313 -8.48 -8.91 0.38
C ILE A 313 -7.23 -9.53 -0.26
N GLY A 314 -7.39 -10.20 -1.39
CA GLY A 314 -6.28 -10.78 -2.15
C GLY A 314 -6.64 -10.94 -3.62
N PHE A 315 -5.65 -11.13 -4.50
CA PHE A 315 -5.95 -11.53 -5.87
C PHE A 315 -6.52 -12.96 -5.88
N GLY A 316 -7.53 -13.17 -6.70
CA GLY A 316 -8.09 -14.45 -7.06
C GLY A 316 -7.58 -14.93 -8.43
N ALA A 317 -8.48 -15.49 -9.25
CA ALA A 317 -8.21 -15.83 -10.65
C ALA A 317 -7.86 -14.56 -11.45
N GLU A 318 -7.39 -14.73 -12.71
CA GLU A 318 -7.03 -13.58 -13.55
C GLU A 318 -8.20 -12.58 -13.68
N GLY A 319 -7.95 -11.34 -13.29
CA GLY A 319 -8.96 -10.28 -13.31
C GLY A 319 -9.94 -10.30 -12.14
N GLU A 320 -9.59 -10.96 -11.03
CA GLU A 320 -10.42 -11.12 -9.85
C GLU A 320 -9.75 -10.64 -8.58
N VAL A 321 -10.55 -10.10 -7.67
CA VAL A 321 -10.19 -9.87 -6.26
C VAL A 321 -11.11 -10.71 -5.39
N LEU A 322 -10.52 -11.46 -4.46
CA LEU A 322 -11.22 -12.14 -3.38
C LEU A 322 -11.26 -11.25 -2.14
N ALA A 323 -12.35 -11.30 -1.40
CA ALA A 323 -12.53 -10.48 -0.20
C ALA A 323 -13.28 -11.25 0.88
N LEU A 324 -12.81 -11.16 2.12
CA LEU A 324 -13.55 -11.61 3.29
C LEU A 324 -14.65 -10.61 3.61
N ALA A 325 -15.85 -11.11 3.88
CA ALA A 325 -17.02 -10.28 4.09
C ALA A 325 -18.03 -10.89 5.07
N GLU A 326 -18.95 -10.04 5.49
CA GLU A 326 -20.18 -10.42 6.16
C GLU A 326 -21.39 -9.90 5.39
N GLU A 327 -22.52 -10.58 5.49
CA GLU A 327 -23.78 -10.15 4.89
C GLU A 327 -24.54 -9.27 5.89
N ARG A 328 -24.82 -8.01 5.52
CA ARG A 328 -25.50 -7.05 6.39
C ARG A 328 -26.87 -7.53 6.84
N GLY A 329 -27.07 -7.52 8.16
CA GLY A 329 -28.33 -7.89 8.79
C GLY A 329 -28.55 -9.39 8.92
N ASN A 330 -27.53 -10.20 8.62
CA ASN A 330 -27.50 -11.61 8.97
C ASN A 330 -27.16 -11.79 10.46
N GLU A 331 -27.46 -12.97 11.03
CA GLU A 331 -27.05 -13.33 12.39
C GLU A 331 -25.58 -13.75 12.49
N THR A 332 -25.01 -14.24 11.37
CA THR A 332 -23.60 -14.63 11.28
C THR A 332 -22.75 -13.49 10.81
N VAL A 333 -21.54 -13.40 11.32
CA VAL A 333 -20.54 -12.40 10.94
C VAL A 333 -19.25 -13.08 10.49
N GLU A 334 -18.49 -12.39 9.62
CA GLU A 334 -17.13 -12.76 9.23
C GLU A 334 -16.98 -14.19 8.65
N ASP A 335 -17.98 -14.64 7.88
CA ASP A 335 -18.08 -16.00 7.37
C ASP A 335 -18.41 -16.11 5.86
N ARG A 336 -18.11 -15.05 5.09
CA ARG A 336 -18.27 -15.03 3.63
C ARG A 336 -16.95 -14.84 2.92
N LEU A 337 -16.82 -15.46 1.76
CA LEU A 337 -15.80 -15.16 0.76
C LEU A 337 -16.48 -14.65 -0.50
N LEU A 338 -16.15 -13.44 -0.90
CA LEU A 338 -16.64 -12.81 -2.12
C LEU A 338 -15.58 -12.85 -3.22
N SER A 339 -16.04 -12.85 -4.45
CA SER A 339 -15.28 -12.62 -5.67
C SER A 339 -15.77 -11.33 -6.33
N ILE A 340 -14.85 -10.48 -6.72
CA ILE A 340 -15.09 -9.21 -7.42
C ILE A 340 -14.38 -9.25 -8.76
N ASP A 341 -15.13 -9.26 -9.84
CA ASP A 341 -14.61 -9.17 -11.21
C ASP A 341 -14.14 -7.74 -11.51
N LEU A 342 -12.86 -7.58 -11.81
CA LEU A 342 -12.22 -6.26 -11.98
C LEU A 342 -12.62 -5.54 -13.28
N GLU A 343 -13.15 -6.24 -14.28
CA GLU A 343 -13.60 -5.64 -15.54
C GLU A 343 -15.06 -5.14 -15.42
N THR A 344 -15.92 -5.96 -14.85
CA THR A 344 -17.37 -5.69 -14.81
C THR A 344 -17.84 -5.07 -13.50
N GLY A 345 -17.08 -5.24 -12.43
CA GLY A 345 -17.46 -4.88 -11.06
C GLY A 345 -18.52 -5.84 -10.46
N GLN A 346 -18.75 -7.00 -11.08
CA GLN A 346 -19.69 -7.96 -10.55
C GLN A 346 -19.15 -8.59 -9.26
N VAL A 347 -19.97 -8.58 -8.21
CA VAL A 347 -19.70 -9.24 -6.93
C VAL A 347 -20.46 -10.57 -6.89
N THR A 348 -19.76 -11.64 -6.49
CA THR A 348 -20.32 -12.99 -6.35
C THR A 348 -19.95 -13.54 -4.98
N GLU A 349 -20.91 -14.09 -4.24
CA GLU A 349 -20.63 -14.88 -3.04
C GLU A 349 -20.07 -16.23 -3.48
N GLN A 350 -18.77 -16.46 -3.34
CA GLN A 350 -18.13 -17.72 -3.68
C GLN A 350 -18.37 -18.77 -2.60
N ILE A 351 -18.22 -18.38 -1.35
CA ILE A 351 -18.45 -19.26 -0.21
C ILE A 351 -19.29 -18.57 0.85
N ASN A 352 -20.36 -19.28 1.24
CA ASN A 352 -21.05 -19.11 2.49
C ASN A 352 -20.63 -20.25 3.43
N PHE A 353 -19.76 -19.95 4.41
CA PHE A 353 -19.20 -20.99 5.28
C PHE A 353 -20.25 -21.66 6.18
N SER A 354 -21.33 -20.97 6.56
CA SER A 354 -22.41 -21.58 7.33
C SER A 354 -23.13 -22.69 6.55
N THR A 355 -23.09 -22.61 5.21
CA THR A 355 -23.58 -23.68 4.32
C THR A 355 -22.51 -24.72 4.06
N LEU A 356 -21.27 -24.32 3.75
CA LEU A 356 -20.16 -25.23 3.45
C LEU A 356 -19.81 -26.12 4.65
N MET A 357 -19.89 -25.56 5.87
CA MET A 357 -19.58 -26.25 7.12
C MET A 357 -20.83 -26.42 8.01
N GLU A 358 -22.02 -26.62 7.42
CA GLU A 358 -23.29 -26.75 8.14
C GLU A 358 -23.22 -27.68 9.36
N PRO A 359 -22.61 -28.90 9.30
CA PRO A 359 -22.54 -29.78 10.47
C PRO A 359 -21.75 -29.21 11.64
N TYR A 360 -20.75 -28.35 11.39
CA TYR A 360 -20.01 -27.65 12.44
C TYR A 360 -20.81 -26.44 12.92
N TYR A 361 -21.29 -25.60 11.98
CA TYR A 361 -22.10 -24.43 12.26
C TYR A 361 -23.26 -24.71 13.22
N GLU A 362 -24.00 -25.82 13.02
CA GLU A 362 -25.11 -26.24 13.88
C GLU A 362 -24.71 -26.54 15.35
N THR A 363 -23.40 -26.72 15.62
CA THR A 363 -22.89 -26.92 17.00
C THR A 363 -22.51 -25.59 17.69
N THR A 364 -22.54 -24.47 16.96
CA THR A 364 -22.12 -23.16 17.47
C THR A 364 -23.29 -22.36 18.04
N ARG A 365 -22.98 -21.32 18.78
CA ARG A 365 -23.91 -20.39 19.43
C ARG A 365 -23.52 -18.94 19.20
N GLU A 366 -24.41 -18.02 19.52
CA GLU A 366 -24.11 -16.60 19.62
C GLU A 366 -23.12 -16.30 20.74
N VAL A 367 -22.31 -15.25 20.57
CA VAL A 367 -21.43 -14.71 21.61
C VAL A 367 -22.28 -14.22 22.79
N GLY A 368 -21.94 -14.67 23.96
CA GLY A 368 -22.63 -14.31 25.19
C GLY A 368 -22.03 -13.07 25.89
N PRO A 369 -22.78 -12.41 26.78
CA PRO A 369 -22.31 -11.20 27.48
C PRO A 369 -21.19 -11.46 28.51
N SER A 370 -20.80 -12.70 28.74
CA SER A 370 -19.71 -13.12 29.63
C SER A 370 -18.54 -13.75 28.90
N ASP A 371 -18.61 -13.85 27.57
CA ASP A 371 -17.52 -14.36 26.76
C ASP A 371 -16.41 -13.32 26.64
N ALA A 372 -15.23 -13.73 26.18
CA ALA A 372 -14.08 -12.84 26.06
C ALA A 372 -14.35 -11.66 25.11
N PHE A 373 -15.13 -11.90 24.05
CA PHE A 373 -15.53 -10.88 23.07
C PHE A 373 -16.97 -10.39 23.29
N PHE A 374 -17.33 -10.09 24.55
CA PHE A 374 -18.67 -9.68 24.99
C PHE A 374 -19.24 -8.46 24.25
N TRP A 375 -18.42 -7.66 23.57
CA TRP A 375 -18.88 -6.54 22.74
C TRP A 375 -19.57 -6.99 21.46
N GLN A 376 -19.37 -8.26 21.04
CA GLN A 376 -20.07 -8.92 19.94
C GLN A 376 -21.30 -9.73 20.46
N ALA A 377 -21.72 -9.53 21.70
CA ALA A 377 -22.80 -10.32 22.29
C ALA A 377 -24.11 -10.22 21.48
N GLY A 378 -24.62 -11.37 21.06
CA GLY A 378 -25.78 -11.50 20.18
C GLY A 378 -25.44 -11.71 18.71
N GLU A 379 -24.18 -11.59 18.32
CA GLU A 379 -23.66 -11.96 16.99
C GLU A 379 -23.18 -13.42 17.03
N ARG A 380 -23.27 -14.11 15.92
CA ARG A 380 -22.75 -15.48 15.77
C ARG A 380 -21.44 -15.43 15.01
N ASP A 381 -20.36 -15.06 15.72
CA ASP A 381 -18.98 -15.03 15.24
C ASP A 381 -18.35 -16.41 15.45
N TRP A 382 -18.70 -17.35 14.59
CA TRP A 382 -18.48 -18.78 14.80
C TRP A 382 -17.23 -19.34 14.12
N ILE A 383 -16.64 -18.61 13.15
CA ILE A 383 -15.46 -19.00 12.40
C ILE A 383 -14.42 -17.88 12.36
N HIS A 384 -14.83 -16.63 12.28
CA HIS A 384 -13.99 -15.43 12.29
C HIS A 384 -12.81 -15.53 11.32
N LEU A 385 -13.12 -15.51 10.03
CA LEU A 385 -12.08 -15.54 8.99
C LEU A 385 -11.31 -14.22 8.98
N ASN A 386 -9.98 -14.27 9.00
CA ASN A 386 -9.18 -13.06 9.16
C ASN A 386 -8.02 -12.90 8.15
N SER A 387 -7.76 -13.90 7.33
CA SER A 387 -6.84 -13.76 6.19
C SER A 387 -7.13 -14.80 5.13
N LEU A 388 -6.69 -14.52 3.89
CA LEU A 388 -6.86 -15.39 2.74
C LEU A 388 -5.63 -15.39 1.83
N VAL A 389 -5.37 -16.54 1.19
CA VAL A 389 -4.39 -16.68 0.10
C VAL A 389 -4.98 -17.61 -0.96
N TYR A 390 -5.00 -17.15 -2.21
CA TYR A 390 -5.48 -17.96 -3.35
C TYR A 390 -4.33 -18.66 -4.07
N LEU A 391 -4.52 -19.94 -4.35
CA LEU A 391 -3.60 -20.79 -5.09
C LEU A 391 -4.16 -21.03 -6.49
N ALA A 392 -3.69 -20.24 -7.46
CA ALA A 392 -4.25 -20.17 -8.80
C ALA A 392 -4.15 -21.50 -9.58
N GLU A 393 -3.06 -22.26 -9.39
CA GLU A 393 -2.84 -23.52 -10.10
C GLU A 393 -3.80 -24.63 -9.66
N GLU A 394 -4.35 -24.52 -8.46
CA GLU A 394 -5.20 -25.52 -7.82
C GLU A 394 -6.66 -25.09 -7.69
N ASP A 395 -7.00 -23.85 -8.06
CA ASP A 395 -8.30 -23.23 -7.77
C ASP A 395 -8.70 -23.39 -6.30
N SER A 396 -7.76 -23.09 -5.40
CA SER A 396 -7.90 -23.31 -3.96
C SER A 396 -7.66 -22.03 -3.19
N VAL A 397 -8.24 -21.90 -2.00
CA VAL A 397 -7.99 -20.80 -1.07
C VAL A 397 -7.59 -21.33 0.30
N ILE A 398 -6.55 -20.74 0.89
CA ILE A 398 -6.13 -20.96 2.27
C ILE A 398 -6.64 -19.80 3.10
N LEU A 399 -7.30 -20.10 4.20
CA LEU A 399 -7.97 -19.14 5.07
C LEU A 399 -7.53 -19.34 6.52
N SER A 400 -7.44 -18.27 7.28
CA SER A 400 -7.20 -18.34 8.73
C SER A 400 -8.48 -18.06 9.49
N SER A 401 -8.86 -18.97 10.38
CA SER A 401 -9.99 -18.86 11.31
C SER A 401 -9.48 -18.63 12.73
N ARG A 402 -9.68 -17.41 13.28
CA ARG A 402 -9.29 -17.07 14.65
C ARG A 402 -10.10 -17.86 15.67
N GLU A 403 -11.42 -17.94 15.50
CA GLU A 403 -12.35 -18.52 16.50
C GLU A 403 -12.08 -20.01 16.72
N THR A 404 -11.59 -20.71 15.68
CA THR A 404 -11.23 -22.12 15.78
C THR A 404 -9.73 -22.36 15.92
N SER A 405 -8.90 -21.30 15.89
CA SER A 405 -7.44 -21.39 15.86
C SER A 405 -6.91 -22.31 14.76
N THR A 406 -7.55 -22.28 13.58
CA THR A 406 -7.32 -23.23 12.50
C THR A 406 -7.03 -22.53 11.17
N ILE A 407 -6.10 -23.07 10.40
CA ILE A 407 -5.96 -22.74 8.99
C ILE A 407 -6.78 -23.74 8.18
N ILE A 408 -7.53 -23.26 7.21
CA ILE A 408 -8.51 -24.01 6.41
C ILE A 408 -8.12 -23.93 4.94
N LYS A 409 -7.94 -25.06 4.25
CA LYS A 409 -7.87 -25.08 2.78
C LYS A 409 -9.19 -25.50 2.19
N VAL A 410 -9.67 -24.72 1.24
CA VAL A 410 -10.86 -25.00 0.42
C VAL A 410 -10.41 -25.16 -1.03
N THR A 411 -10.77 -26.25 -1.65
CA THR A 411 -10.47 -26.58 -3.05
C THR A 411 -11.70 -26.40 -3.94
N ASN A 412 -11.49 -26.36 -5.27
CA ASN A 412 -12.53 -26.12 -6.28
C ASN A 412 -13.35 -24.86 -6.01
N LEU A 413 -12.68 -23.76 -5.71
CA LEU A 413 -13.31 -22.52 -5.28
C LEU A 413 -14.42 -22.06 -6.22
N HIS A 414 -14.22 -22.16 -7.54
CA HIS A 414 -15.17 -21.70 -8.55
C HIS A 414 -16.13 -22.80 -9.09
N ASP A 415 -15.93 -24.07 -8.71
CA ASP A 415 -16.77 -25.20 -9.20
C ASP A 415 -17.15 -26.16 -8.07
N GLY A 416 -17.82 -25.65 -7.05
CA GLY A 416 -18.30 -26.43 -5.90
C GLY A 416 -17.24 -26.59 -4.81
N PRO A 417 -17.02 -25.55 -4.01
CA PRO A 417 -16.00 -25.54 -2.98
C PRO A 417 -16.18 -26.64 -1.94
N GLU A 418 -15.07 -27.27 -1.57
CA GLU A 418 -15.00 -28.33 -0.56
C GLU A 418 -13.82 -28.08 0.40
N ILE A 419 -14.02 -28.38 1.71
CA ILE A 419 -12.93 -28.37 2.68
C ILE A 419 -11.96 -29.49 2.31
N GLU A 420 -10.70 -29.15 2.03
CA GLU A 420 -9.66 -30.14 1.73
C GLU A 420 -8.97 -30.60 3.00
N TRP A 421 -8.40 -29.69 3.76
CA TRP A 421 -7.77 -30.00 5.04
C TRP A 421 -7.90 -28.84 6.04
N LEU A 422 -7.61 -29.17 7.32
CA LEU A 422 -7.56 -28.27 8.47
C LEU A 422 -6.20 -28.41 9.15
N LEU A 423 -5.61 -27.29 9.62
CA LEU A 423 -4.34 -27.26 10.34
C LEU A 423 -4.50 -26.49 11.64
N GLY A 424 -4.17 -27.10 12.76
CA GLY A 424 -4.25 -26.55 14.11
C GLY A 424 -4.38 -27.64 15.16
N ASP A 425 -4.77 -27.27 16.37
CA ASP A 425 -5.03 -28.25 17.42
C ASP A 425 -6.21 -29.16 17.05
N GLU A 426 -5.92 -30.43 16.76
CA GLU A 426 -6.95 -31.41 16.36
C GLU A 426 -8.04 -31.61 17.39
N SER A 427 -7.78 -31.30 18.69
CA SER A 427 -8.77 -31.40 19.76
C SER A 427 -9.98 -30.49 19.54
N VAL A 428 -9.82 -29.38 18.81
CA VAL A 428 -10.92 -28.48 18.43
C VAL A 428 -11.95 -29.21 17.56
N TRP A 429 -11.50 -30.16 16.75
CA TRP A 429 -12.30 -30.86 15.73
C TRP A 429 -12.71 -32.29 16.12
N GLN A 430 -12.24 -32.81 17.28
CA GLN A 430 -12.32 -34.20 17.68
C GLN A 430 -13.74 -34.76 17.69
N ASP A 431 -14.72 -33.94 18.10
CA ASP A 431 -16.14 -34.32 18.18
C ASP A 431 -16.95 -33.87 16.95
N THR A 432 -16.31 -33.60 15.84
CA THR A 432 -16.92 -33.12 14.60
C THR A 432 -16.69 -34.07 13.43
N SER A 433 -17.47 -33.91 12.36
CA SER A 433 -17.25 -34.63 11.08
C SER A 433 -15.98 -34.21 10.34
N TYR A 434 -15.28 -33.17 10.82
CA TYR A 434 -14.07 -32.62 10.21
C TYR A 434 -12.78 -33.17 10.80
N SER A 435 -12.83 -33.99 11.85
CA SER A 435 -11.64 -34.58 12.50
C SER A 435 -10.71 -35.33 11.54
N GLU A 436 -11.29 -36.01 10.53
CA GLU A 436 -10.53 -36.75 9.50
C GLU A 436 -9.85 -35.83 8.46
N LYS A 437 -10.17 -34.52 8.47
CA LYS A 437 -9.58 -33.50 7.59
C LYS A 437 -8.35 -32.83 8.21
N CYS A 438 -8.08 -33.05 9.51
CA CYS A 438 -6.94 -32.44 10.16
C CYS A 438 -5.62 -33.03 9.64
N LEU A 439 -4.69 -32.15 9.27
CA LEU A 439 -3.32 -32.54 8.98
C LEU A 439 -2.65 -33.04 10.27
N THR A 440 -1.79 -34.05 10.13
CA THR A 440 -1.05 -34.61 11.27
C THR A 440 0.15 -33.73 11.61
N GLN A 441 0.27 -33.31 12.86
CA GLN A 441 1.45 -32.59 13.34
C GLN A 441 2.66 -33.50 13.41
N GLU A 442 3.78 -33.09 12.79
CA GLU A 442 5.07 -33.72 12.91
C GLU A 442 6.04 -32.88 13.75
N GLY A 443 6.55 -33.47 14.83
CA GLY A 443 7.43 -32.79 15.78
C GLY A 443 6.73 -32.41 17.08
N ASP A 444 7.53 -31.94 18.04
CA ASP A 444 7.07 -31.55 19.38
C ASP A 444 7.10 -30.01 19.49
N PHE A 445 5.98 -29.39 19.21
CA PHE A 445 5.77 -27.94 19.31
C PHE A 445 4.31 -27.62 19.66
N VAL A 446 4.08 -26.43 20.20
CA VAL A 446 2.73 -25.92 20.50
C VAL A 446 2.15 -25.36 19.20
N PRO A 447 0.95 -25.81 18.76
CA PRO A 447 0.31 -25.24 17.59
C PRO A 447 -0.10 -23.77 17.82
N GLN A 448 -0.49 -23.08 16.75
CA GLN A 448 -0.96 -21.71 16.84
C GLN A 448 -2.29 -21.59 17.57
N TYR A 449 -2.50 -20.45 18.26
CA TYR A 449 -3.77 -20.08 18.86
C TYR A 449 -4.12 -18.61 18.56
N GLY A 450 -5.34 -18.40 18.08
CA GLY A 450 -5.89 -17.08 17.76
C GLY A 450 -5.18 -16.34 16.62
N GLN A 451 -4.51 -17.09 15.76
CA GLN A 451 -3.60 -16.60 14.73
C GLN A 451 -4.25 -15.64 13.72
N HIS A 452 -3.41 -14.82 13.10
CA HIS A 452 -3.75 -13.88 12.03
C HIS A 452 -2.75 -13.94 10.88
N CYS A 453 -3.14 -13.42 9.72
CA CYS A 453 -2.28 -13.17 8.57
C CYS A 453 -1.51 -14.40 8.10
N VAL A 454 -2.22 -15.40 7.55
CA VAL A 454 -1.57 -16.50 6.85
C VAL A 454 -1.05 -16.02 5.50
N GLU A 455 0.22 -16.37 5.18
CA GLU A 455 0.86 -16.10 3.89
C GLU A 455 1.43 -17.41 3.33
N TYR A 456 1.51 -17.52 2.02
CA TYR A 456 1.98 -18.71 1.31
C TYR A 456 3.31 -18.47 0.60
N TYR A 457 4.20 -19.44 0.70
CA TYR A 457 5.50 -19.43 0.02
C TYR A 457 5.74 -20.80 -0.64
N ALA A 458 5.97 -20.81 -1.95
CA ALA A 458 6.26 -22.04 -2.69
C ALA A 458 7.63 -22.62 -2.26
N ASP A 459 7.71 -23.95 -2.05
CA ASP A 459 9.00 -24.63 -1.86
C ASP A 459 9.82 -24.66 -3.16
N GLY A 460 9.15 -24.81 -4.31
CA GLY A 460 9.75 -24.85 -5.63
C GLY A 460 10.53 -26.14 -5.94
N GLU A 461 10.66 -27.09 -5.01
CA GLU A 461 11.39 -28.33 -5.16
C GLU A 461 10.46 -29.56 -5.35
N GLU A 462 9.32 -29.60 -4.69
CA GLU A 462 8.40 -30.73 -4.66
C GLU A 462 6.93 -30.29 -4.75
N ASP A 463 6.16 -30.87 -5.70
CA ASP A 463 4.73 -30.60 -5.84
C ASP A 463 3.97 -31.06 -4.57
N GLY A 464 3.05 -30.21 -4.07
CA GLY A 464 2.28 -30.46 -2.85
C GLY A 464 3.04 -30.20 -1.55
N VAL A 465 4.25 -29.61 -1.64
CA VAL A 465 5.06 -29.15 -0.50
C VAL A 465 5.27 -27.65 -0.59
N TYR A 466 5.01 -26.94 0.50
CA TYR A 466 5.13 -25.48 0.56
C TYR A 466 5.20 -24.99 2.01
N TYR A 467 5.39 -23.69 2.18
CA TYR A 467 5.45 -23.05 3.49
C TYR A 467 4.28 -22.10 3.69
N LEU A 468 3.81 -22.06 4.94
CA LEU A 468 2.85 -21.05 5.41
C LEU A 468 3.47 -20.28 6.56
N SER A 469 3.51 -18.96 6.47
CA SER A 469 3.77 -18.14 7.65
C SER A 469 2.48 -17.61 8.24
N LEU A 470 2.53 -17.28 9.53
CA LEU A 470 1.43 -16.65 10.26
C LEU A 470 1.93 -15.94 11.51
N TYR A 471 1.16 -14.96 11.97
CA TYR A 471 1.32 -14.41 13.30
C TYR A 471 0.54 -15.26 14.30
N ASN A 472 1.23 -16.05 15.12
CA ASN A 472 0.64 -16.77 16.23
C ASN A 472 0.41 -15.79 17.39
N ASN A 473 -0.84 -15.36 17.61
CA ASN A 473 -1.19 -14.50 18.73
C ASN A 473 -0.91 -15.16 20.07
N ASN A 474 -0.81 -16.50 20.07
CA ASN A 474 -0.57 -17.31 21.26
C ASN A 474 -1.64 -17.04 22.34
N TYR A 475 -2.88 -16.86 21.88
CA TYR A 475 -4.05 -16.52 22.69
C TYR A 475 -5.20 -17.45 22.35
N TRP A 476 -5.58 -18.30 23.32
CA TRP A 476 -6.74 -19.16 23.17
C TRP A 476 -8.00 -18.50 23.74
N SER A 477 -9.00 -18.40 22.91
CA SER A 477 -10.37 -18.02 23.27
C SER A 477 -11.33 -18.57 22.24
N THR A 478 -12.45 -19.10 22.69
CA THR A 478 -13.59 -19.43 21.84
C THR A 478 -14.86 -18.84 22.47
N ASN A 479 -15.71 -18.22 21.66
CA ASN A 479 -16.92 -17.51 22.10
C ASN A 479 -18.18 -18.14 21.52
N SER A 480 -18.04 -18.93 20.48
CA SER A 480 -19.15 -19.55 19.74
C SER A 480 -19.39 -21.01 20.08
N ARG A 481 -18.48 -21.65 20.81
CA ARG A 481 -18.59 -23.08 21.18
C ARG A 481 -17.86 -23.36 22.48
N ASP A 482 -18.44 -24.22 23.32
CA ASP A 482 -17.81 -24.68 24.57
C ASP A 482 -16.78 -25.78 24.25
N VAL A 483 -15.54 -25.40 23.98
CA VAL A 483 -14.40 -26.30 23.76
C VAL A 483 -13.44 -26.15 24.94
N THR A 484 -13.08 -27.28 25.57
CA THR A 484 -12.06 -27.28 26.62
C THR A 484 -10.80 -27.96 26.11
N LEU A 485 -9.68 -27.21 26.05
CA LEU A 485 -8.37 -27.72 25.69
C LEU A 485 -7.46 -27.85 26.90
N GLU A 486 -6.53 -28.79 26.85
CA GLU A 486 -5.41 -28.87 27.78
C GLU A 486 -4.26 -28.01 27.24
N LEU A 487 -4.28 -26.71 27.59
CA LEU A 487 -3.31 -25.75 27.11
C LEU A 487 -1.96 -25.87 27.83
N GLU A 488 -0.88 -25.69 27.08
CA GLU A 488 0.45 -25.49 27.64
C GLU A 488 0.54 -24.16 28.41
N GLU A 489 1.44 -24.09 29.42
CA GLU A 489 1.66 -22.87 30.23
C GLU A 489 2.14 -21.66 29.39
N SER A 490 2.67 -21.91 28.21
CA SER A 490 3.12 -20.88 27.23
C SER A 490 1.99 -20.23 26.46
N VAL A 491 0.76 -20.76 26.50
CA VAL A 491 -0.41 -20.23 25.80
C VAL A 491 -1.22 -19.32 26.73
N SER A 492 -1.53 -18.13 26.26
CA SER A 492 -2.32 -17.15 27.02
C SER A 492 -3.82 -17.35 26.85
N THR A 493 -4.57 -17.04 27.89
CA THR A 493 -6.04 -16.86 27.85
C THR A 493 -6.44 -15.43 28.27
N GLU A 494 -5.48 -14.52 28.38
CA GLU A 494 -5.70 -13.13 28.77
C GLU A 494 -5.70 -12.22 27.54
N LEU A 495 -6.84 -11.55 27.31
CA LEU A 495 -6.99 -10.59 26.20
C LEU A 495 -6.07 -9.36 26.37
N TYR A 496 -5.89 -8.89 27.61
CA TYR A 496 -5.06 -7.73 27.93
C TYR A 496 -3.94 -8.13 28.91
N GLY A 497 -2.71 -7.82 28.50
CA GLY A 497 -1.52 -8.17 29.25
C GLY A 497 -1.02 -9.59 28.93
N SER A 498 0.26 -9.78 29.01
CA SER A 498 0.88 -11.03 28.55
C SER A 498 1.20 -12.02 29.69
N GLY A 499 1.21 -11.56 30.95
CA GLY A 499 1.76 -12.38 32.03
C GLY A 499 3.23 -12.82 31.83
N GLY A 500 3.93 -12.22 30.86
CA GLY A 500 5.29 -12.62 30.44
C GLY A 500 5.34 -13.56 29.23
N ILE A 501 4.19 -13.85 28.62
CA ILE A 501 4.04 -14.65 27.39
C ILE A 501 4.28 -13.73 26.18
N THR A 502 4.91 -14.27 25.12
CA THR A 502 5.12 -13.61 23.83
C THR A 502 4.16 -14.15 22.76
N SER A 503 3.90 -13.39 21.73
CA SER A 503 3.41 -13.91 20.47
C SER A 503 4.60 -14.36 19.61
N GLN A 504 4.36 -15.07 18.51
CA GLN A 504 5.41 -15.56 17.62
C GLN A 504 5.02 -15.37 16.16
N VAL A 505 6.01 -15.23 15.30
CA VAL A 505 5.86 -15.54 13.89
C VAL A 505 6.22 -17.03 13.72
N TYR A 506 5.32 -17.78 13.10
CA TYR A 506 5.52 -19.20 12.78
C TYR A 506 5.68 -19.38 11.29
N VAL A 507 6.56 -20.28 10.88
CA VAL A 507 6.65 -20.79 9.52
C VAL A 507 6.45 -22.30 9.57
N TYR A 508 5.37 -22.76 8.96
CA TYR A 508 5.08 -24.17 8.81
C TYR A 508 5.52 -24.69 7.45
N ARG A 509 6.06 -25.90 7.41
CA ARG A 509 6.19 -26.72 6.21
C ARG A 509 4.95 -27.61 6.12
N ILE A 510 4.25 -27.51 5.01
CA ILE A 510 3.07 -28.34 4.70
C ILE A 510 3.51 -29.40 3.70
N ASP A 511 3.09 -30.66 3.92
CA ASP A 511 3.28 -31.78 3.02
C ASP A 511 1.93 -32.43 2.77
N GLU A 512 1.27 -32.01 1.69
CA GLU A 512 -0.06 -32.53 1.33
C GLU A 512 -0.02 -33.98 0.85
N ASN A 513 1.14 -34.44 0.33
CA ASN A 513 1.32 -35.80 -0.13
C ASN A 513 1.25 -36.80 1.03
N GLU A 514 1.81 -36.41 2.19
CA GLU A 514 1.80 -37.22 3.41
C GLU A 514 0.65 -36.81 4.36
N GLY A 515 -0.03 -35.68 4.12
CA GLY A 515 -1.07 -35.13 4.98
C GLY A 515 -0.55 -34.64 6.32
N THR A 516 0.64 -34.02 6.33
CA THR A 516 1.35 -33.59 7.54
C THR A 516 1.75 -32.11 7.51
N TYR A 517 2.05 -31.55 8.70
CA TYR A 517 2.69 -30.26 8.84
C TYR A 517 3.73 -30.27 9.96
N SER A 518 4.76 -29.46 9.81
CA SER A 518 5.82 -29.31 10.81
C SER A 518 6.23 -27.85 10.98
N LEU A 519 6.72 -27.48 12.17
CA LEU A 519 7.24 -26.15 12.42
C LEU A 519 8.66 -26.04 11.86
N GLN A 520 8.84 -25.26 10.81
CA GLN A 520 10.13 -25.04 10.16
C GLN A 520 10.98 -24.03 10.93
N SER A 521 10.38 -22.91 11.32
CA SER A 521 11.03 -21.86 12.13
C SER A 521 10.02 -21.07 12.92
N SER A 522 10.49 -20.40 13.98
CA SER A 522 9.71 -19.45 14.75
C SER A 522 10.60 -18.46 15.48
N PHE A 523 10.08 -17.27 15.73
CA PHE A 523 10.72 -16.27 16.59
C PHE A 523 9.70 -15.48 17.41
N ASP A 524 10.15 -15.03 18.60
CA ASP A 524 9.30 -14.30 19.53
C ASP A 524 9.13 -12.83 19.12
N VAL A 525 7.93 -12.32 19.31
CA VAL A 525 7.57 -10.92 19.06
C VAL A 525 6.74 -10.37 20.23
N PRO A 526 6.57 -9.05 20.38
CA PRO A 526 5.74 -8.49 21.42
C PRO A 526 4.32 -9.07 21.43
N TYR A 527 3.80 -9.40 22.62
CA TYR A 527 2.50 -10.04 22.76
C TYR A 527 1.36 -9.20 22.20
N SER A 528 0.55 -9.82 21.37
CA SER A 528 -0.68 -9.25 20.83
C SER A 528 -1.74 -10.35 20.76
N SER A 529 -2.73 -10.29 21.62
CA SER A 529 -3.79 -11.32 21.72
C SER A 529 -4.71 -11.40 20.50
N ILE A 530 -4.85 -10.31 19.78
CA ILE A 530 -5.66 -10.17 18.55
C ILE A 530 -4.93 -9.32 17.53
N VAL A 531 -5.44 -9.26 16.30
CA VAL A 531 -4.89 -8.51 15.17
C VAL A 531 -3.45 -8.95 14.87
N SER A 532 -2.68 -8.15 14.14
CA SER A 532 -1.26 -8.36 13.87
C SER A 532 -0.93 -9.14 12.59
N ASN A 533 0.29 -9.01 12.12
CA ASN A 533 0.85 -9.76 11.01
C ASN A 533 2.34 -10.00 11.19
N GLY A 534 2.84 -11.04 10.53
CA GLY A 534 4.26 -11.28 10.28
C GLY A 534 4.39 -11.74 8.83
N SER A 535 4.89 -10.86 7.98
CA SER A 535 4.95 -11.08 6.53
C SER A 535 6.38 -10.82 6.02
N LEU A 536 6.86 -11.60 5.05
CA LEU A 536 8.12 -11.32 4.39
C LEU A 536 8.03 -10.00 3.60
N CYS A 537 9.12 -9.24 3.61
CA CYS A 537 9.30 -8.14 2.69
C CYS A 537 9.41 -8.68 1.26
N GLU A 538 8.90 -7.93 0.29
CA GLU A 538 9.06 -8.26 -1.12
C GLU A 538 10.56 -8.33 -1.48
N ASP A 539 10.93 -9.32 -2.27
CA ASP A 539 12.31 -9.57 -2.73
C ASP A 539 13.39 -9.66 -1.63
N SER A 540 13.01 -10.01 -0.40
CA SER A 540 13.90 -10.13 0.75
C SER A 540 13.48 -11.28 1.68
N ASP A 541 14.43 -11.76 2.47
CA ASP A 541 14.19 -12.72 3.56
C ASP A 541 13.87 -12.01 4.91
N HIS A 542 13.70 -10.69 4.92
CA HIS A 542 13.32 -9.91 6.10
C HIS A 542 11.80 -9.97 6.37
N TRP A 543 11.47 -9.84 7.64
CA TRP A 543 10.09 -9.86 8.12
C TRP A 543 9.63 -8.47 8.54
N VAL A 544 8.44 -8.06 8.12
CA VAL A 544 7.70 -6.97 8.74
C VAL A 544 6.68 -7.57 9.71
N VAL A 545 6.79 -7.18 10.97
CA VAL A 545 5.91 -7.66 12.03
C VAL A 545 5.20 -6.48 12.68
N ASN A 546 3.87 -6.55 12.75
CA ASN A 546 3.05 -5.66 13.56
C ASN A 546 2.49 -6.43 14.76
N SER A 547 2.75 -5.94 15.95
CA SER A 547 2.16 -6.42 17.20
C SER A 547 1.15 -5.38 17.68
N GLY A 548 -0.07 -5.47 17.13
CA GLY A 548 -1.06 -4.38 17.21
C GLY A 548 -1.48 -4.00 18.62
N MET A 549 -1.68 -4.97 19.51
CA MET A 549 -2.05 -4.70 20.92
C MET A 549 -0.88 -4.10 21.71
N ALA A 550 0.36 -4.34 21.28
CA ALA A 550 1.55 -3.70 21.85
C ALA A 550 1.81 -2.32 21.25
N MET A 551 1.07 -1.91 20.20
CA MET A 551 1.22 -0.65 19.48
C MET A 551 2.63 -0.45 18.90
N VAL A 552 3.23 -1.52 18.39
CA VAL A 552 4.54 -1.50 17.73
C VAL A 552 4.50 -2.28 16.43
N PHE A 553 5.32 -1.85 15.49
CA PHE A 553 5.71 -2.66 14.35
C PHE A 553 7.22 -2.57 14.13
N GLY A 554 7.79 -3.47 13.36
CA GLY A 554 9.23 -3.46 13.10
C GLY A 554 9.62 -4.36 11.95
N GLU A 555 10.87 -4.20 11.52
CA GLU A 555 11.53 -5.08 10.57
C GLU A 555 12.53 -5.96 11.31
N TYR A 556 12.52 -7.24 10.98
CA TYR A 556 13.36 -8.30 11.52
C TYR A 556 14.13 -8.96 10.39
N ASP A 557 15.32 -9.44 10.64
CA ASP A 557 16.10 -10.17 9.66
C ASP A 557 15.60 -11.61 9.45
N GLU A 558 16.28 -12.37 8.58
CA GLU A 558 15.95 -13.76 8.24
C GLU A 558 15.95 -14.72 9.45
N ASP A 559 16.73 -14.41 10.49
CA ASP A 559 16.80 -15.19 11.74
C ASP A 559 15.75 -14.73 12.78
N GLY A 560 14.92 -13.74 12.45
CA GLY A 560 13.92 -13.14 13.35
C GLY A 560 14.53 -12.21 14.40
N VAL A 561 15.74 -11.67 14.16
CA VAL A 561 16.36 -10.67 15.04
C VAL A 561 15.91 -9.28 14.62
N LEU A 562 15.42 -8.50 15.58
CA LEU A 562 14.94 -7.15 15.34
C LEU A 562 16.02 -6.24 14.76
N ILE A 563 15.75 -5.65 13.58
CA ILE A 563 16.56 -4.60 12.96
C ILE A 563 16.15 -3.24 13.53
N ARG A 564 14.86 -2.90 13.42
CA ARG A 564 14.32 -1.62 13.89
C ARG A 564 12.86 -1.75 14.26
N GLN A 565 12.44 -1.09 15.36
CA GLN A 565 11.06 -1.04 15.83
C GLN A 565 10.56 0.39 15.84
N TYR A 566 9.26 0.54 15.58
CA TYR A 566 8.51 1.79 15.57
C TYR A 566 7.35 1.70 16.54
N GLU A 567 7.21 2.74 17.38
CA GLU A 567 6.09 2.85 18.32
C GLU A 567 5.12 3.93 17.83
N TYR A 568 3.84 3.64 17.91
CA TYR A 568 2.79 4.56 17.53
C TYR A 568 1.77 4.74 18.65
N GLU A 569 1.34 5.98 18.88
CA GLU A 569 0.27 6.26 19.83
C GLU A 569 -1.09 6.22 19.15
N CYS A 570 -2.05 5.54 19.75
CA CYS A 570 -3.38 5.47 19.19
C CYS A 570 -4.45 5.02 20.17
N THR A 571 -5.69 5.41 19.88
CA THR A 571 -6.87 5.00 20.65
C THR A 571 -7.35 3.58 20.31
N MET A 572 -6.95 3.05 19.16
CA MET A 572 -7.23 1.69 18.72
C MET A 572 -5.95 1.07 18.14
N GLN A 573 -5.76 -0.21 18.34
CA GLN A 573 -4.66 -0.99 17.77
C GLN A 573 -4.67 -0.92 16.25
N ASN A 574 -3.49 -0.93 15.63
CA ASN A 574 -3.36 -1.13 14.20
C ASN A 574 -3.60 -2.61 13.87
N TYR A 575 -4.39 -2.88 12.83
CA TYR A 575 -4.71 -4.25 12.45
C TYR A 575 -3.47 -4.95 11.86
N ARG A 576 -2.85 -4.33 10.84
CA ARG A 576 -1.64 -4.83 10.15
C ARG A 576 -0.74 -3.67 9.75
N THR A 577 0.53 -3.99 9.51
CA THR A 577 1.50 -3.11 8.84
C THR A 577 2.23 -3.95 7.81
N PHE A 578 2.20 -3.53 6.56
CA PHE A 578 3.03 -4.09 5.50
C PHE A 578 4.08 -3.08 5.09
N LYS A 579 5.15 -3.55 4.44
CA LYS A 579 6.13 -2.71 3.78
C LYS A 579 6.06 -2.98 2.30
N TYR A 580 5.84 -1.93 1.53
CA TYR A 580 5.70 -2.03 0.08
C TYR A 580 6.79 -1.24 -0.62
N ASP A 581 7.34 -1.81 -1.65
CA ASP A 581 7.94 -1.04 -2.72
C ASP A 581 6.82 -0.32 -3.48
N MET A 582 6.95 1.01 -3.62
CA MET A 582 5.93 1.84 -4.25
C MET A 582 6.26 2.10 -5.72
N ASP A 583 7.15 1.30 -6.34
CA ASP A 583 7.54 1.46 -7.73
C ASP A 583 6.32 1.44 -8.66
N LEU A 584 6.37 2.22 -9.71
CA LEU A 584 5.31 2.48 -10.68
C LEU A 584 4.05 3.15 -10.12
N TRP A 585 3.87 3.26 -8.81
CA TRP A 585 2.71 3.95 -8.23
C TRP A 585 3.08 5.33 -7.69
N LEU A 586 4.03 5.44 -6.78
CA LEU A 586 4.44 6.71 -6.18
C LEU A 586 5.84 7.15 -6.61
N TRP A 587 6.70 6.23 -7.01
CA TRP A 587 8.03 6.50 -7.56
C TRP A 587 8.41 5.50 -8.65
N ASN A 588 9.54 5.72 -9.30
CA ASN A 588 10.21 4.75 -10.18
C ASN A 588 11.61 4.46 -9.64
N GLU A 589 12.07 3.23 -9.74
CA GLU A 589 13.47 2.86 -9.46
C GLU A 589 14.49 3.49 -10.43
#